data_ab4e8ce7eb424f89c1a97c55a884e7e1
#
_entry.id   ab4e8ce7eb424f89c1a97c55a884e7e1
#
_cell.length_a   1.000
_cell.length_b   1.000
_cell.length_c   1.000
_cell.angle_alpha   90.00
_cell.angle_beta   90.00
_cell.angle_gamma   90.00
#
_symmetry.space_group_name_H-M   'P 1'
#
loop_
_entity.id
_entity.type
_entity.pdbx_description
1 polymer ?
#
loop_
_entity_poly.entity_id
_entity_poly.type
_entity_poly.pdbx_seq_one_letter_code
_entity_poly.pdbx_strand_id
1 'polypeptide(L)'
;MMLKRFVGPALLAALFASACRNINVVTASYATLDEARMAGAVSGGYLPEGLPPSARDIREAHDPESRRHWALFSFSPDEADHLRRLIGAEEVSVDGQTCDVPGRIEWWPLVLRNQLEAERIRATGLATYRSTAGDLLFAVNWSQGRAYLWTVGG
;
A
#
# COMPACT_ATOMS: atom_id res chain seq x y z
N MET A 1 36.79 19.70 61.22
CA MET A 1 35.60 20.17 60.52
C MET A 1 35.62 19.60 59.10
N MET A 2 34.96 18.44 58.91
CA MET A 2 34.97 17.73 57.63
C MET A 2 33.67 18.06 56.87
N LEU A 3 33.79 18.71 55.71
CA LEU A 3 32.68 19.01 54.81
C LEU A 3 32.45 17.80 53.91
N LYS A 4 31.42 17.01 54.18
CA LYS A 4 30.98 15.94 53.28
C LYS A 4 30.22 16.55 52.09
N ARG A 5 30.83 16.51 50.90
CA ARG A 5 30.16 16.79 49.64
C ARG A 5 29.29 15.60 49.27
N PHE A 6 27.96 15.78 49.30
CA PHE A 6 27.01 14.87 48.67
C PHE A 6 27.00 15.13 47.18
N VAL A 7 27.48 14.16 46.40
CA VAL A 7 27.29 14.08 44.94
C VAL A 7 26.01 13.28 44.72
N GLY A 8 24.94 13.98 44.37
CA GLY A 8 23.71 13.33 43.96
C GLY A 8 23.82 12.77 42.53
N PRO A 9 23.29 11.58 42.26
CA PRO A 9 23.29 11.06 40.91
C PRO A 9 22.27 11.82 40.06
N ALA A 10 22.75 12.48 39.01
CA ALA A 10 21.91 13.08 37.97
C ALA A 10 21.24 11.93 37.19
N LEU A 11 19.94 11.79 37.41
CA LEU A 11 19.11 10.87 36.66
C LEU A 11 18.92 11.46 35.25
N LEU A 12 19.65 10.89 34.27
CA LEU A 12 19.51 11.21 32.86
C LEU A 12 18.23 10.51 32.38
N ALA A 13 17.10 11.20 32.41
CA ALA A 13 15.87 10.74 31.79
C ALA A 13 16.02 10.88 30.28
N ALA A 14 16.37 9.78 29.62
CA ALA A 14 16.31 9.67 28.17
C ALA A 14 14.83 9.69 27.75
N LEU A 15 14.36 10.84 27.32
CA LEU A 15 13.10 11.00 26.62
C LEU A 15 13.21 10.29 25.26
N PHE A 16 12.72 9.04 25.20
CA PHE A 16 12.39 8.41 23.94
C PHE A 16 11.18 9.16 23.36
N ALA A 17 11.44 10.18 22.58
CA ALA A 17 10.45 10.76 21.70
C ALA A 17 10.16 9.69 20.63
N SER A 18 9.15 8.86 20.89
CA SER A 18 8.50 8.07 19.84
C SER A 18 7.95 9.08 18.85
N ALA A 19 8.69 9.33 17.78
CA ALA A 19 8.20 10.08 16.65
C ALA A 19 7.07 9.25 16.04
N CYS A 20 5.84 9.46 16.51
CA CYS A 20 4.65 9.13 15.75
C CYS A 20 4.77 9.93 14.47
N ARG A 21 5.28 9.32 13.39
CA ARG A 21 5.15 9.88 12.05
C ARG A 21 3.66 9.99 11.80
N ASN A 22 3.11 11.17 11.98
CA ASN A 22 1.79 11.51 11.48
C ASN A 22 1.90 11.51 9.96
N ILE A 23 1.71 10.33 9.36
CA ILE A 23 1.62 10.19 7.92
C ILE A 23 0.30 10.85 7.54
N ASN A 24 0.37 11.99 6.87
CA ASN A 24 -0.78 12.71 6.33
C ASN A 24 -1.31 11.95 5.11
N VAL A 25 -2.01 10.86 5.35
CA VAL A 25 -2.60 10.07 4.27
C VAL A 25 -3.89 10.72 3.82
N VAL A 26 -3.97 11.01 2.54
CA VAL A 26 -5.19 11.39 1.83
C VAL A 26 -5.86 10.12 1.33
N THR A 27 -7.17 10.01 1.50
CA THR A 27 -7.97 8.87 1.02
C THR A 27 -9.10 9.33 0.13
N ALA A 28 -9.39 8.57 -0.92
CA ALA A 28 -10.53 8.81 -1.80
C ALA A 28 -11.18 7.48 -2.23
N SER A 29 -12.44 7.59 -2.65
CA SER A 29 -13.21 6.46 -3.16
C SER A 29 -14.00 6.89 -4.39
N TYR A 30 -14.05 6.01 -5.39
CA TYR A 30 -14.72 6.26 -6.67
C TYR A 30 -15.55 5.03 -7.04
N ALA A 31 -16.78 5.25 -7.49
CA ALA A 31 -17.63 4.15 -7.92
C ALA A 31 -17.13 3.54 -9.23
N THR A 32 -16.57 4.34 -10.13
CA THR A 32 -16.11 3.95 -11.45
C THR A 32 -14.72 4.51 -11.77
N LEU A 33 -14.07 3.92 -12.78
CA LEU A 33 -12.79 4.43 -13.28
C LEU A 33 -12.94 5.84 -13.89
N ASP A 34 -14.06 6.14 -14.53
CA ASP A 34 -14.29 7.47 -15.10
C ASP A 34 -14.41 8.54 -14.02
N GLU A 35 -15.07 8.26 -12.90
CA GLU A 35 -15.07 9.16 -11.75
C GLU A 35 -13.66 9.40 -11.21
N ALA A 36 -12.85 8.34 -11.08
CA ALA A 36 -11.47 8.46 -10.65
C ALA A 36 -10.61 9.31 -11.60
N ARG A 37 -10.82 9.16 -12.91
CA ARG A 37 -10.16 9.99 -13.93
C ARG A 37 -10.56 11.45 -13.84
N MET A 38 -11.86 11.74 -13.74
CA MET A 38 -12.37 13.11 -13.61
C MET A 38 -11.87 13.79 -12.34
N ALA A 39 -11.71 13.03 -11.26
CA ALA A 39 -11.16 13.52 -10.00
C ALA A 39 -9.63 13.70 -10.01
N GLY A 40 -8.95 13.31 -11.09
CA GLY A 40 -7.51 13.46 -11.22
C GLY A 40 -6.67 12.34 -10.58
N ALA A 41 -7.29 11.25 -10.14
CA ALA A 41 -6.55 10.15 -9.49
C ALA A 41 -5.55 9.47 -10.44
N VAL A 42 -5.88 9.35 -11.72
CA VAL A 42 -5.00 8.78 -12.74
C VAL A 42 -3.95 9.80 -13.17
N SER A 43 -4.34 11.03 -13.50
CA SER A 43 -3.40 12.09 -13.89
C SER A 43 -2.45 12.52 -12.77
N GLY A 44 -2.88 12.36 -11.52
CA GLY A 44 -2.05 12.58 -10.33
C GLY A 44 -1.09 11.44 -10.01
N GLY A 45 -1.19 10.31 -10.72
CA GLY A 45 -0.31 9.15 -10.52
C GLY A 45 -0.68 8.26 -9.34
N TYR A 46 -1.86 8.43 -8.74
CA TYR A 46 -2.34 7.59 -7.62
C TYR A 46 -2.96 6.28 -8.09
N LEU A 47 -3.47 6.28 -9.31
CA LEU A 47 -3.92 5.08 -10.03
C LEU A 47 -3.17 4.98 -11.36
N PRO A 48 -2.71 3.78 -11.77
CA PRO A 48 -2.04 3.64 -13.04
C PRO A 48 -3.00 3.83 -14.22
N GLU A 49 -2.48 4.32 -15.32
CA GLU A 49 -3.19 4.27 -16.59
C GLU A 49 -3.34 2.82 -17.07
N GLY A 50 -4.39 2.54 -17.82
CA GLY A 50 -4.61 1.21 -18.39
C GLY A 50 -5.29 0.22 -17.45
N LEU A 51 -5.89 0.66 -16.35
CA LEU A 51 -6.79 -0.17 -15.57
C LEU A 51 -7.94 -0.68 -16.46
N PRO A 52 -8.51 -1.87 -16.14
CA PRO A 52 -9.68 -2.37 -16.86
C PRO A 52 -10.80 -1.33 -16.91
N PRO A 53 -11.46 -1.11 -18.04
CA PRO A 53 -12.58 -0.18 -18.13
C PRO A 53 -13.71 -0.44 -17.14
N SER A 54 -13.90 -1.71 -16.76
CA SER A 54 -14.87 -2.14 -15.74
C SER A 54 -14.40 -1.90 -14.30
N ALA A 55 -13.25 -1.28 -14.07
CA ALA A 55 -12.77 -1.00 -12.73
C ALA A 55 -13.78 -0.15 -11.96
N ARG A 56 -14.15 -0.64 -10.78
CA ARG A 56 -15.19 -0.08 -9.91
C ARG A 56 -14.87 -0.31 -8.45
N ASP A 57 -15.64 0.32 -7.57
CA ASP A 57 -15.44 0.24 -6.11
C ASP A 57 -13.99 0.55 -5.75
N ILE A 58 -13.45 1.56 -6.41
CA ILE A 58 -12.06 1.97 -6.29
C ILE A 58 -11.87 2.71 -4.97
N ARG A 59 -10.87 2.31 -4.22
CA ARG A 59 -10.39 3.04 -3.05
C ARG A 59 -8.91 3.30 -3.23
N GLU A 60 -8.49 4.52 -2.98
CA GLU A 60 -7.08 4.88 -3.01
C GLU A 60 -6.69 5.65 -1.75
N ALA A 61 -5.45 5.52 -1.38
CA ALA A 61 -4.82 6.28 -0.33
C ALA A 61 -3.39 6.62 -0.76
N HIS A 62 -2.96 7.83 -0.48
CA HIS A 62 -1.60 8.26 -0.78
C HIS A 62 -1.04 9.17 0.30
N ASP A 63 0.27 9.13 0.44
CA ASP A 63 1.04 10.05 1.27
C ASP A 63 1.68 11.09 0.33
N PRO A 64 1.24 12.37 0.41
CA PRO A 64 1.74 13.42 -0.47
C PRO A 64 3.25 13.67 -0.36
N GLU A 65 3.84 13.37 0.81
CA GLU A 65 5.25 13.64 1.07
C GLU A 65 6.16 12.54 0.54
N SER A 66 5.79 11.26 0.78
CA SER A 66 6.62 10.11 0.39
C SER A 66 6.30 9.53 -0.97
N ARG A 67 5.23 9.98 -1.62
CA ARG A 67 4.66 9.41 -2.85
C ARG A 67 4.22 7.94 -2.75
N ARG A 68 4.17 7.40 -1.55
CA ARG A 68 3.60 6.07 -1.35
C ARG A 68 2.11 6.10 -1.57
N HIS A 69 1.59 5.08 -2.23
CA HIS A 69 0.16 4.94 -2.42
C HIS A 69 -0.27 3.48 -2.38
N TRP A 70 -1.52 3.31 -2.07
CA TRP A 70 -2.22 2.04 -1.95
C TRP A 70 -3.57 2.17 -2.64
N ALA A 71 -3.95 1.19 -3.41
CA ALA A 71 -5.29 1.19 -3.99
C ALA A 71 -5.85 -0.22 -4.06
N LEU A 72 -7.17 -0.30 -4.05
CA LEU A 72 -7.91 -1.50 -4.39
C LEU A 72 -9.00 -1.16 -5.40
N PHE A 73 -9.34 -2.12 -6.22
CA PHE A 73 -10.47 -2.03 -7.15
C PHE A 73 -11.00 -3.42 -7.48
N SER A 74 -12.26 -3.46 -7.90
CA SER A 74 -12.88 -4.62 -8.52
C SER A 74 -12.93 -4.42 -10.03
N PHE A 75 -12.88 -5.50 -10.79
CA PHE A 75 -12.98 -5.47 -12.27
C PHE A 75 -13.69 -6.71 -12.78
N SER A 76 -14.19 -6.67 -14.01
CA SER A 76 -14.76 -7.84 -14.66
C SER A 76 -13.64 -8.83 -15.01
N PRO A 77 -13.71 -10.10 -14.60
CA PRO A 77 -12.72 -11.10 -15.00
C PRO A 77 -12.53 -11.25 -16.52
N ASP A 78 -13.55 -10.92 -17.31
CA ASP A 78 -13.49 -10.92 -18.79
C ASP A 78 -12.52 -9.85 -19.33
N GLU A 79 -12.21 -8.82 -18.53
CA GLU A 79 -11.26 -7.77 -18.86
C GLU A 79 -9.87 -7.96 -18.22
N ALA A 80 -9.56 -9.16 -17.75
CA ALA A 80 -8.27 -9.48 -17.13
C ALA A 80 -7.07 -9.11 -18.00
N ASP A 81 -7.20 -9.15 -19.33
CA ASP A 81 -6.13 -8.81 -20.26
C ASP A 81 -5.69 -7.33 -20.17
N HIS A 82 -6.59 -6.43 -19.77
CA HIS A 82 -6.20 -5.03 -19.51
C HIS A 82 -5.22 -4.95 -18.35
N LEU A 83 -5.51 -5.65 -17.26
CA LEU A 83 -4.63 -5.68 -16.10
C LEU A 83 -3.32 -6.40 -16.40
N ARG A 84 -3.35 -7.50 -17.16
CA ARG A 84 -2.15 -8.25 -17.57
C ARG A 84 -1.16 -7.42 -18.39
N ARG A 85 -1.61 -6.40 -19.10
CA ARG A 85 -0.71 -5.47 -19.82
C ARG A 85 0.02 -4.51 -18.88
N LEU A 86 -0.53 -4.22 -17.72
CA LEU A 86 0.11 -3.36 -16.71
C LEU A 86 1.15 -4.08 -15.87
N ILE A 87 0.96 -5.37 -15.69
CA ILE A 87 1.79 -6.19 -14.80
C ILE A 87 2.62 -7.18 -15.61
N GLY A 88 3.70 -7.67 -15.02
CA GLY A 88 4.49 -8.72 -15.63
C GLY A 88 3.68 -10.00 -15.82
N ALA A 89 4.09 -10.85 -16.77
CA ALA A 89 3.41 -12.13 -17.07
C ALA A 89 3.58 -13.17 -15.94
N GLU A 90 4.65 -13.05 -15.16
CA GLU A 90 5.02 -14.02 -14.13
C GLU A 90 4.71 -13.47 -12.72
N GLU A 91 4.26 -14.38 -11.86
CA GLU A 91 4.16 -14.09 -10.45
C GLU A 91 5.54 -13.78 -9.86
N VAL A 92 5.58 -12.80 -8.95
CA VAL A 92 6.77 -12.46 -8.19
C VAL A 92 6.57 -12.83 -6.73
N SER A 93 7.62 -13.35 -6.08
CA SER A 93 7.59 -13.53 -4.63
C SER A 93 7.76 -12.19 -3.94
N VAL A 94 6.94 -11.97 -2.92
CA VAL A 94 7.02 -10.82 -2.03
C VAL A 94 7.52 -11.22 -0.64
N ASP A 95 8.01 -12.45 -0.48
CA ASP A 95 8.53 -12.94 0.80
C ASP A 95 9.60 -12.00 1.36
N GLY A 96 9.45 -11.66 2.63
CA GLY A 96 10.38 -10.81 3.35
C GLY A 96 10.29 -9.32 2.98
N GLN A 97 9.45 -8.94 2.00
CA GLN A 97 9.18 -7.55 1.72
C GLN A 97 8.23 -6.98 2.78
N THR A 98 8.31 -5.67 2.98
CA THR A 98 7.43 -4.95 3.92
C THR A 98 6.45 -4.10 3.12
N CYS A 99 5.18 -4.17 3.51
CA CYS A 99 4.16 -3.23 3.09
C CYS A 99 3.68 -2.46 4.34
N ASP A 100 4.25 -1.27 4.51
CA ASP A 100 3.94 -0.41 5.66
C ASP A 100 2.70 0.41 5.34
N VAL A 101 1.57 -0.02 5.87
CA VAL A 101 0.25 0.56 5.60
C VAL A 101 -0.22 1.36 6.80
N PRO A 102 -0.53 2.66 6.63
CA PRO A 102 -1.08 3.47 7.71
C PRO A 102 -2.36 2.88 8.30
N GLY A 103 -2.49 2.94 9.63
CA GLY A 103 -3.63 2.36 10.34
C GLY A 103 -5.00 2.93 9.91
N ARG A 104 -5.02 4.15 9.36
CA ARG A 104 -6.24 4.80 8.83
C ARG A 104 -6.81 4.13 7.58
N ILE A 105 -6.03 3.28 6.89
CA ILE A 105 -6.46 2.55 5.70
C ILE A 105 -7.08 1.22 6.16
N GLU A 106 -8.28 1.26 6.71
CA GLU A 106 -8.96 0.09 7.30
C GLU A 106 -9.36 -0.96 6.25
N TRP A 107 -9.60 -0.52 5.02
CA TRP A 107 -10.00 -1.39 3.91
C TRP A 107 -8.84 -2.22 3.30
N TRP A 108 -7.61 -1.98 3.72
CA TRP A 108 -6.46 -2.76 3.27
C TRP A 108 -6.38 -4.09 4.02
N PRO A 109 -6.22 -5.23 3.31
CA PRO A 109 -6.27 -6.54 3.93
C PRO A 109 -5.06 -6.80 4.85
N LEU A 110 -5.30 -7.49 5.95
CA LEU A 110 -4.26 -7.79 6.93
C LEU A 110 -3.11 -8.60 6.34
N VAL A 111 -3.39 -9.49 5.39
CA VAL A 111 -2.39 -10.34 4.73
C VAL A 111 -1.38 -9.55 3.89
N LEU A 112 -1.73 -8.32 3.51
CA LEU A 112 -0.88 -7.39 2.77
C LEU A 112 -0.35 -6.24 3.66
N ARG A 113 -0.20 -6.46 4.97
CA ARG A 113 0.37 -5.50 5.92
C ARG A 113 1.66 -6.01 6.52
N ASN A 114 2.54 -5.08 6.86
CA ASN A 114 3.82 -5.36 7.51
C ASN A 114 4.69 -6.32 6.68
N GLN A 115 5.26 -7.32 7.30
CA GLN A 115 6.07 -8.32 6.61
C GLN A 115 5.17 -9.26 5.80
N LEU A 116 5.43 -9.32 4.50
CA LEU A 116 4.65 -10.12 3.57
C LEU A 116 5.16 -11.57 3.55
N GLU A 117 4.22 -12.50 3.50
CA GLU A 117 4.45 -13.95 3.42
C GLU A 117 3.70 -14.51 2.20
N ALA A 118 4.42 -14.90 1.15
CA ALA A 118 3.82 -15.30 -0.13
C ALA A 118 2.84 -16.46 0.01
N GLU A 119 3.11 -17.43 0.88
CA GLU A 119 2.22 -18.56 1.11
C GLU A 119 0.88 -18.14 1.74
N ARG A 120 0.93 -17.24 2.72
CA ARG A 120 -0.29 -16.71 3.34
C ARG A 120 -1.12 -15.88 2.37
N ILE A 121 -0.47 -15.12 1.51
CA ILE A 121 -1.13 -14.33 0.45
C ILE A 121 -1.82 -15.28 -0.53
N ARG A 122 -1.11 -16.31 -1.03
CA ARG A 122 -1.71 -17.31 -1.92
C ARG A 122 -2.89 -18.06 -1.29
N ALA A 123 -2.82 -18.36 0.00
CA ALA A 123 -3.91 -19.03 0.71
C ALA A 123 -5.21 -18.22 0.69
N THR A 124 -5.16 -16.89 0.46
CA THR A 124 -6.34 -16.03 0.29
C THR A 124 -6.82 -15.93 -1.17
N GLY A 125 -6.21 -16.66 -2.10
CA GLY A 125 -6.52 -16.62 -3.53
C GLY A 125 -5.87 -15.46 -4.29
N LEU A 126 -4.91 -14.77 -3.67
CA LEU A 126 -4.17 -13.67 -4.28
C LEU A 126 -2.87 -14.18 -4.91
N ALA A 127 -2.57 -13.72 -6.12
CA ALA A 127 -1.29 -13.88 -6.79
C ALA A 127 -0.60 -12.51 -6.91
N THR A 128 0.71 -12.47 -6.72
CA THR A 128 1.48 -11.22 -6.66
C THR A 128 2.30 -10.98 -7.92
N TYR A 129 2.30 -9.75 -8.38
CA TYR A 129 2.95 -9.31 -9.61
C TYR A 129 3.64 -7.96 -9.40
N ARG A 130 4.62 -7.69 -10.25
CA ARG A 130 5.23 -6.35 -10.35
C ARG A 130 4.73 -5.65 -11.61
N SER A 131 4.48 -4.35 -11.54
CA SER A 131 4.17 -3.56 -12.73
C SER A 131 5.30 -3.65 -13.76
N THR A 132 4.97 -3.54 -15.04
CA THR A 132 5.97 -3.50 -16.12
C THR A 132 6.91 -2.30 -15.98
N ALA A 133 6.44 -1.19 -15.41
CA ALA A 133 7.28 -0.03 -15.05
C ALA A 133 8.18 -0.28 -13.83
N GLY A 134 7.90 -1.32 -13.02
CA GLY A 134 8.72 -1.73 -11.88
C GLY A 134 8.47 -0.98 -10.57
N ASP A 135 7.58 -0.02 -10.55
CA ASP A 135 7.31 0.89 -9.43
C ASP A 135 6.18 0.44 -8.50
N LEU A 136 5.33 -0.49 -8.97
CA LEU A 136 4.18 -0.99 -8.22
C LEU A 136 4.24 -2.51 -8.03
N LEU A 137 3.68 -2.96 -6.93
CA LEU A 137 3.32 -4.35 -6.69
C LEU A 137 1.79 -4.48 -6.73
N PHE A 138 1.34 -5.62 -7.25
CA PHE A 138 -0.07 -5.97 -7.33
C PHE A 138 -0.31 -7.32 -6.64
N ALA A 139 -1.44 -7.43 -5.95
CA ALA A 139 -1.98 -8.69 -5.49
C ALA A 139 -3.37 -8.86 -6.11
N VAL A 140 -3.56 -9.90 -6.92
CA VAL A 140 -4.74 -10.04 -7.77
C VAL A 140 -5.45 -11.35 -7.48
N ASN A 141 -6.74 -11.28 -7.22
CA ASN A 141 -7.64 -12.43 -7.27
C ASN A 141 -8.35 -12.42 -8.62
N TRP A 142 -7.85 -13.24 -9.54
CA TRP A 142 -8.34 -13.29 -10.91
C TRP A 142 -9.76 -13.80 -11.03
N SER A 143 -10.14 -14.78 -10.21
CA SER A 143 -11.47 -15.38 -10.26
C SER A 143 -12.56 -14.46 -9.74
N GLN A 144 -12.24 -13.63 -8.75
CA GLN A 144 -13.16 -12.65 -8.18
C GLN A 144 -13.10 -11.29 -8.89
N GLY A 145 -12.08 -11.05 -9.71
CA GLY A 145 -11.85 -9.75 -10.33
C GLY A 145 -11.58 -8.69 -9.28
N ARG A 146 -10.62 -8.92 -8.37
CA ARG A 146 -10.20 -7.96 -7.35
C ARG A 146 -8.69 -7.80 -7.35
N ALA A 147 -8.24 -6.57 -7.29
CA ALA A 147 -6.83 -6.25 -7.26
C ALA A 147 -6.51 -5.21 -6.17
N TYR A 148 -5.34 -5.38 -5.58
CA TYR A 148 -4.68 -4.44 -4.68
C TYR A 148 -3.37 -4.01 -5.32
N LEU A 149 -2.98 -2.77 -5.15
CA LEU A 149 -1.69 -2.28 -5.61
C LEU A 149 -1.05 -1.37 -4.56
N TRP A 150 0.27 -1.35 -4.52
CA TRP A 150 1.05 -0.48 -3.65
C TRP A 150 2.42 -0.17 -4.25
N THR A 151 3.01 0.92 -3.79
CA THR A 151 4.34 1.35 -4.22
C THR A 151 5.43 0.42 -3.71
N VAL A 152 6.39 0.06 -4.55
CA VAL A 152 7.56 -0.74 -4.17
C VAL A 152 8.41 0.00 -3.15
N GLY A 153 8.83 -0.68 -2.07
CA GLY A 153 9.68 -0.09 -1.03
C GLY A 153 8.95 0.88 -0.11
N GLY A 154 7.62 0.79 -0.04
CA GLY A 154 6.77 1.56 0.86
C GLY A 154 6.75 1.02 2.27
#